data_72cd9c6dcf0f1b4ffadb98313c863dfc
#
_entry.id   72cd9c6dcf0f1b4ffadb98313c863dfc
#
_cell.length_a   1.000
_cell.length_b   1.000
_cell.length_c   1.000
_cell.angle_alpha   90.00
_cell.angle_beta   90.00
_cell.angle_gamma   90.00
#
_symmetry.space_group_name_H-M   'P 1'
#
loop_
_entity.id
_entity.type
_entity.pdbx_description
1 polymer ?
#
loop_
_entity_poly.entity_id
_entity_poly.type
_entity_poly.pdbx_seq_one_letter_code
_entity_poly.pdbx_strand_id
1 'polypeptide(L)'
;MSHATLQVQIAQGVCTLTLNRPEVRNAMSLAMVSELLAALRAAEQDEGVRAIVLRGAGGHFCAGGDISDMAQARMKLAQMQASASASASANEPNPVAETNAAFGRLCLAYARSPLPIVTVLEGTVMGGGFGLACVSDVSLALDTVAFRLPETSLGIIPAQIAPFLVERLGYAEAKRLSVTGAKVNAAEALTLRLVHEVHSNTEELEGALQRTLASILACGPQAIATTKGLLARARLTPPEQLVDEAAQLFAQAVLSEEGQEGTGAFMQKRKPKWVPQQG
;
A
#
# COMPACT_ATOMS: atom_id res chain seq x y z
N MET A 1 -3.32 -18.80 10.03
CA MET A 1 -1.92 -19.13 9.69
C MET A 1 -1.01 -18.35 10.62
N SER A 2 0.03 -18.95 11.17
CA SER A 2 1.04 -18.22 11.97
C SER A 2 1.95 -17.48 10.99
N HIS A 3 1.99 -16.16 11.06
CA HIS A 3 2.89 -15.32 10.27
C HIS A 3 4.13 -15.01 11.11
N ALA A 4 5.33 -15.25 10.57
CA ALA A 4 6.57 -15.00 11.29
C ALA A 4 6.98 -13.53 11.29
N THR A 5 6.65 -12.79 10.21
CA THR A 5 7.10 -11.41 9.98
C THR A 5 5.95 -10.39 9.96
N LEU A 6 4.71 -10.85 10.17
CA LEU A 6 3.49 -10.05 10.12
C LEU A 6 2.57 -10.42 11.27
N GLN A 7 1.99 -9.44 11.94
CA GLN A 7 0.86 -9.64 12.84
C GLN A 7 -0.42 -9.23 12.13
N VAL A 8 -1.46 -10.07 12.22
CA VAL A 8 -2.77 -9.83 11.58
C VAL A 8 -3.83 -9.81 12.67
N GLN A 9 -4.59 -8.73 12.73
CA GLN A 9 -5.71 -8.57 13.65
C GLN A 9 -6.94 -8.09 12.87
N ILE A 10 -8.08 -8.77 13.03
CA ILE A 10 -9.35 -8.33 12.43
C ILE A 10 -10.30 -7.96 13.57
N ALA A 11 -10.77 -6.74 13.55
CA ALA A 11 -11.74 -6.24 14.52
C ALA A 11 -12.62 -5.15 13.89
N GLN A 12 -13.91 -5.17 14.16
CA GLN A 12 -14.87 -4.14 13.75
C GLN A 12 -14.82 -3.77 12.25
N GLY A 13 -14.61 -4.76 11.39
CA GLY A 13 -14.54 -4.56 9.94
C GLY A 13 -13.18 -4.06 9.43
N VAL A 14 -12.16 -3.99 10.28
CA VAL A 14 -10.82 -3.54 9.94
C VAL A 14 -9.82 -4.67 10.09
N CYS A 15 -9.04 -4.94 9.04
CA CYS A 15 -7.88 -5.83 9.08
C CYS A 15 -6.62 -4.99 9.30
N THR A 16 -6.03 -5.08 10.49
CA THR A 16 -4.77 -4.43 10.83
C THR A 16 -3.61 -5.37 10.57
N LEU A 17 -2.71 -4.97 9.69
CA LEU A 17 -1.48 -5.66 9.31
C LEU A 17 -0.30 -4.90 9.91
N THR A 18 0.39 -5.51 10.88
CA THR A 18 1.55 -4.90 11.52
C THR A 18 2.81 -5.62 11.06
N LEU A 19 3.69 -4.91 10.34
CA LEU A 19 5.02 -5.40 9.99
C LEU A 19 5.78 -5.68 11.29
N ASN A 20 6.28 -6.90 11.50
CA ASN A 20 6.76 -7.36 12.79
C ASN A 20 8.18 -7.94 12.73
N ARG A 21 9.13 -7.09 12.33
CA ARG A 21 10.59 -7.32 12.42
C ARG A 21 11.27 -6.07 12.98
N PRO A 22 10.90 -5.63 14.21
CA PRO A 22 11.35 -4.34 14.76
C PRO A 22 12.88 -4.26 14.90
N GLU A 23 13.57 -5.39 15.13
CA GLU A 23 15.03 -5.47 15.26
C GLU A 23 15.79 -5.02 14.00
N VAL A 24 15.16 -5.09 12.84
CA VAL A 24 15.67 -4.58 11.55
C VAL A 24 14.79 -3.45 10.97
N ARG A 25 14.05 -2.75 11.86
CA ARG A 25 13.11 -1.67 11.48
C ARG A 25 12.15 -2.09 10.38
N ASN A 26 11.64 -3.31 10.49
CA ASN A 26 10.68 -3.90 9.56
C ASN A 26 11.18 -3.96 8.11
N ALA A 27 12.49 -4.21 7.90
CA ALA A 27 13.05 -4.46 6.58
C ALA A 27 12.28 -5.60 5.90
N MET A 28 11.89 -5.40 4.65
CA MET A 28 10.97 -6.25 3.91
C MET A 28 11.70 -7.43 3.29
N SER A 29 11.57 -8.60 3.93
CA SER A 29 12.04 -9.88 3.41
C SER A 29 11.05 -10.48 2.40
N LEU A 30 11.50 -11.44 1.58
CA LEU A 30 10.63 -12.22 0.70
C LEU A 30 9.52 -12.95 1.48
N ALA A 31 9.82 -13.41 2.70
CA ALA A 31 8.80 -14.00 3.57
C ALA A 31 7.72 -12.97 3.92
N MET A 32 8.09 -11.75 4.32
CA MET A 32 7.14 -10.68 4.62
C MET A 32 6.32 -10.29 3.37
N VAL A 33 6.94 -10.21 2.20
CA VAL A 33 6.23 -9.97 0.92
C VAL A 33 5.16 -11.04 0.67
N SER A 34 5.52 -12.31 0.88
CA SER A 34 4.59 -13.43 0.70
C SER A 34 3.44 -13.39 1.72
N GLU A 35 3.76 -13.12 3.00
CA GLU A 35 2.76 -13.01 4.06
C GLU A 35 1.80 -11.83 3.84
N LEU A 36 2.31 -10.67 3.41
CA LEU A 36 1.49 -9.50 3.06
C LEU A 36 0.54 -9.78 1.90
N LEU A 37 1.02 -10.47 0.85
CA LEU A 37 0.15 -10.88 -0.27
C LEU A 37 -0.92 -11.88 0.15
N ALA A 38 -0.57 -12.83 1.02
CA ALA A 38 -1.52 -13.80 1.56
C ALA A 38 -2.58 -13.13 2.45
N ALA A 39 -2.15 -12.22 3.33
CA ALA A 39 -3.04 -11.46 4.21
C ALA A 39 -3.98 -10.55 3.43
N LEU A 40 -3.48 -9.88 2.37
CA LEU A 40 -4.31 -9.07 1.47
C LEU A 40 -5.42 -9.91 0.83
N ARG A 41 -5.07 -11.06 0.24
CA ARG A 41 -6.06 -11.95 -0.39
C ARG A 41 -7.09 -12.48 0.59
N ALA A 42 -6.65 -12.83 1.81
CA ALA A 42 -7.56 -13.29 2.86
C ALA A 42 -8.53 -12.17 3.28
N ALA A 43 -8.04 -10.94 3.43
CA ALA A 43 -8.87 -9.78 3.74
C ALA A 43 -9.86 -9.46 2.62
N GLU A 44 -9.47 -9.57 1.36
CA GLU A 44 -10.35 -9.35 0.20
C GLU A 44 -11.44 -10.43 0.03
N GLN A 45 -11.22 -11.63 0.57
CA GLN A 45 -12.19 -12.73 0.56
C GLN A 45 -13.12 -12.75 1.78
N ASP A 46 -12.79 -11.99 2.83
CA ASP A 46 -13.58 -11.89 4.05
C ASP A 46 -14.60 -10.74 3.92
N GLU A 47 -15.88 -11.08 3.74
CA GLU A 47 -16.97 -10.10 3.62
C GLU A 47 -17.11 -9.21 4.86
N GLY A 48 -16.59 -9.65 6.01
CA GLY A 48 -16.54 -8.85 7.25
C GLY A 48 -15.49 -7.76 7.24
N VAL A 49 -14.48 -7.83 6.34
CA VAL A 49 -13.41 -6.84 6.24
C VAL A 49 -13.80 -5.71 5.29
N ARG A 50 -13.70 -4.49 5.77
CA ARG A 50 -14.11 -3.26 5.08
C ARG A 50 -12.96 -2.29 4.81
N ALA A 51 -11.85 -2.42 5.54
CA ALA A 51 -10.65 -1.61 5.39
C ALA A 51 -9.42 -2.37 5.86
N ILE A 52 -8.26 -2.01 5.35
CA ILE A 52 -6.96 -2.50 5.79
C ILE A 52 -6.18 -1.34 6.39
N VAL A 53 -5.60 -1.57 7.58
CA VAL A 53 -4.59 -0.69 8.18
C VAL A 53 -3.25 -1.37 8.06
N LEU A 54 -2.24 -0.68 7.53
CA LEU A 54 -0.86 -1.16 7.45
C LEU A 54 0.02 -0.28 8.32
N ARG A 55 0.72 -0.88 9.29
CA ARG A 55 1.62 -0.19 10.22
C ARG A 55 2.84 -1.03 10.55
N GLY A 56 3.81 -0.45 11.25
CA GLY A 56 5.03 -1.15 11.67
C GLY A 56 5.13 -1.28 13.19
N ALA A 57 5.69 -2.39 13.66
CA ALA A 57 6.05 -2.57 15.06
C ALA A 57 7.33 -1.80 15.42
N GLY A 58 7.50 -1.46 16.71
CA GLY A 58 8.74 -0.88 17.23
C GLY A 58 8.99 0.57 16.82
N GLY A 59 7.94 1.34 16.47
CA GLY A 59 8.04 2.78 16.15
C GLY A 59 8.70 3.06 14.79
N HIS A 60 8.77 2.07 13.91
CA HIS A 60 9.24 2.23 12.52
C HIS A 60 8.28 1.56 11.57
N PHE A 61 7.97 2.22 10.45
CA PHE A 61 7.14 1.59 9.43
C PHE A 61 7.91 0.52 8.67
N CYS A 62 8.91 0.90 7.85
CA CYS A 62 9.70 -0.06 7.08
C CYS A 62 11.00 0.59 6.58
N ALA A 63 12.13 -0.08 6.79
CA ALA A 63 13.45 0.38 6.35
C ALA A 63 13.82 0.04 4.90
N GLY A 64 12.89 -0.50 4.12
CA GLY A 64 13.11 -0.91 2.73
C GLY A 64 13.33 -2.40 2.57
N GLY A 65 13.89 -2.82 1.43
CA GLY A 65 14.17 -4.23 1.15
C GLY A 65 15.25 -4.82 2.05
N ASP A 66 15.08 -6.11 2.40
CA ASP A 66 16.07 -6.83 3.20
C ASP A 66 17.35 -7.08 2.40
N ILE A 67 18.46 -6.55 2.89
CA ILE A 67 19.77 -6.69 2.23
C ILE A 67 20.23 -8.15 2.18
N SER A 68 19.81 -8.97 3.16
CA SER A 68 20.17 -10.39 3.19
C SER A 68 19.53 -11.16 2.03
N ASP A 69 18.27 -10.89 1.70
CA ASP A 69 17.60 -11.51 0.55
C ASP A 69 18.25 -11.11 -0.78
N MET A 70 18.68 -9.85 -0.90
CA MET A 70 19.44 -9.41 -2.08
C MET A 70 20.79 -10.12 -2.19
N ALA A 71 21.50 -10.32 -1.08
CA ALA A 71 22.77 -11.05 -1.06
C ALA A 71 22.55 -12.53 -1.44
N GLN A 72 21.51 -13.17 -0.92
CA GLN A 72 21.17 -14.56 -1.27
C GLN A 72 20.81 -14.71 -2.75
N ALA A 73 20.02 -13.77 -3.31
CA ALA A 73 19.69 -13.79 -4.73
C ALA A 73 20.94 -13.65 -5.63
N ARG A 74 21.91 -12.79 -5.24
CA ARG A 74 23.20 -12.66 -5.94
C ARG A 74 24.03 -13.94 -5.85
N MET A 75 24.13 -14.57 -4.68
CA MET A 75 24.83 -15.85 -4.50
C MET A 75 24.22 -16.95 -5.35
N LYS A 76 22.88 -17.04 -5.36
CA LYS A 76 22.16 -18.01 -6.20
C LYS A 76 22.46 -17.80 -7.68
N LEU A 77 22.46 -16.56 -8.16
CA LEU A 77 22.81 -16.22 -9.54
C LEU A 77 24.24 -16.64 -9.88
N ALA A 78 25.21 -16.36 -9.01
CA ALA A 78 26.61 -16.75 -9.19
C ALA A 78 26.77 -18.27 -9.25
N GLN A 79 26.05 -19.04 -8.40
CA GLN A 79 26.04 -20.50 -8.43
C GLN A 79 25.44 -21.04 -9.73
N MET A 80 24.35 -20.49 -10.21
CA MET A 80 23.75 -20.85 -11.48
C MET A 80 24.72 -20.62 -12.65
N GLN A 81 25.39 -19.46 -12.66
CA GLN A 81 26.39 -19.14 -13.70
C GLN A 81 27.62 -20.07 -13.65
N ALA A 82 28.07 -20.47 -12.45
CA ALA A 82 29.20 -21.38 -12.29
C ALA A 82 28.86 -22.83 -12.70
N SER A 83 27.59 -23.24 -12.56
CA SER A 83 27.11 -24.58 -12.94
C SER A 83 26.60 -24.66 -14.38
N ALA A 84 26.40 -23.53 -15.05
CA ALA A 84 25.96 -23.51 -16.44
C ALA A 84 27.05 -24.05 -17.36
N SER A 85 26.80 -25.19 -18.02
CA SER A 85 27.57 -25.64 -19.17
C SER A 85 27.35 -24.66 -20.33
N ALA A 86 28.27 -24.59 -21.32
CA ALA A 86 28.22 -23.69 -22.46
C ALA A 86 26.91 -23.75 -23.32
N SER A 87 25.99 -24.63 -22.97
CA SER A 87 24.68 -24.84 -23.59
C SER A 87 23.49 -24.37 -22.72
N ALA A 88 23.72 -23.73 -21.57
CA ALA A 88 22.65 -23.23 -20.72
C ALA A 88 21.87 -22.12 -21.45
N SER A 89 20.57 -22.31 -21.60
CA SER A 89 19.68 -21.43 -22.37
C SER A 89 19.61 -20.04 -21.72
N ALA A 90 19.58 -18.99 -22.54
CA ALA A 90 19.39 -17.61 -22.15
C ALA A 90 18.05 -17.34 -21.41
N ASN A 91 17.24 -18.36 -21.15
CA ASN A 91 15.88 -18.30 -20.59
C ASN A 91 15.77 -18.68 -19.13
N GLU A 92 16.86 -18.95 -18.40
CA GLU A 92 16.72 -19.19 -16.96
C GLU A 92 16.38 -17.88 -16.22
N PRO A 93 15.38 -17.92 -15.30
CA PRO A 93 14.96 -16.72 -14.59
C PRO A 93 16.09 -16.20 -13.69
N ASN A 94 16.36 -14.91 -13.78
CA ASN A 94 17.38 -14.23 -12.96
C ASN A 94 16.86 -14.08 -11.51
N PRO A 95 17.47 -14.72 -10.50
CA PRO A 95 16.97 -14.69 -9.12
C PRO A 95 16.92 -13.26 -8.53
N VAL A 96 17.80 -12.36 -8.96
CA VAL A 96 17.79 -10.96 -8.51
C VAL A 96 16.59 -10.22 -9.09
N ALA A 97 16.29 -10.43 -10.37
CA ALA A 97 15.12 -9.86 -11.02
C ALA A 97 13.82 -10.39 -10.40
N GLU A 98 13.74 -11.70 -10.14
CA GLU A 98 12.56 -12.33 -9.50
C GLU A 98 12.30 -11.81 -8.09
N THR A 99 13.37 -11.68 -7.28
CA THR A 99 13.27 -11.09 -5.93
C THR A 99 12.73 -9.65 -5.99
N ASN A 100 13.24 -8.85 -6.91
CA ASN A 100 12.77 -7.48 -7.08
C ASN A 100 11.33 -7.44 -7.60
N ALA A 101 10.98 -8.28 -8.59
CA ALA A 101 9.63 -8.35 -9.16
C ALA A 101 8.57 -8.80 -8.13
N ALA A 102 8.93 -9.64 -7.15
CA ALA A 102 8.01 -10.04 -6.09
C ALA A 102 7.50 -8.82 -5.30
N PHE A 103 8.38 -7.86 -5.00
CA PHE A 103 7.98 -6.61 -4.36
C PHE A 103 7.12 -5.73 -5.27
N GLY A 104 7.41 -5.68 -6.58
CA GLY A 104 6.55 -4.97 -7.54
C GLY A 104 5.14 -5.55 -7.60
N ARG A 105 5.02 -6.88 -7.58
CA ARG A 105 3.71 -7.57 -7.49
C ARG A 105 2.96 -7.23 -6.21
N LEU A 106 3.67 -7.10 -5.08
CA LEU A 106 3.07 -6.65 -3.81
C LEU A 106 2.49 -5.23 -3.95
N CYS A 107 3.29 -4.26 -4.38
CA CYS A 107 2.83 -2.87 -4.57
C CYS A 107 1.62 -2.81 -5.52
N LEU A 108 1.67 -3.54 -6.63
CA LEU A 108 0.58 -3.59 -7.60
C LEU A 108 -0.71 -4.18 -7.00
N ALA A 109 -0.60 -5.25 -6.18
CA ALA A 109 -1.74 -5.86 -5.53
C ALA A 109 -2.41 -4.87 -4.54
N TYR A 110 -1.61 -4.19 -3.72
CA TYR A 110 -2.12 -3.18 -2.79
C TYR A 110 -2.75 -1.97 -3.52
N ALA A 111 -2.11 -1.47 -4.58
CA ALA A 111 -2.63 -0.36 -5.38
C ALA A 111 -3.98 -0.70 -6.07
N ARG A 112 -4.22 -1.98 -6.36
CA ARG A 112 -5.43 -2.47 -7.06
C ARG A 112 -6.48 -3.07 -6.13
N SER A 113 -6.19 -3.17 -4.83
CA SER A 113 -7.14 -3.73 -3.87
C SER A 113 -8.48 -2.98 -3.90
N PRO A 114 -9.61 -3.68 -3.91
CA PRO A 114 -10.91 -3.05 -3.77
C PRO A 114 -11.14 -2.45 -2.36
N LEU A 115 -10.41 -2.97 -1.35
CA LEU A 115 -10.49 -2.46 0.02
C LEU A 115 -9.70 -1.16 0.17
N PRO A 116 -10.20 -0.18 0.93
CA PRO A 116 -9.42 0.98 1.35
C PRO A 116 -8.20 0.56 2.18
N ILE A 117 -7.05 1.17 1.87
CA ILE A 117 -5.79 0.92 2.57
C ILE A 117 -5.33 2.20 3.24
N VAL A 118 -5.23 2.16 4.56
CA VAL A 118 -4.73 3.25 5.40
C VAL A 118 -3.36 2.86 5.93
N THR A 119 -2.34 3.70 5.72
CA THR A 119 -1.01 3.50 6.31
C THR A 119 -0.81 4.43 7.49
N VAL A 120 -0.26 3.87 8.59
CA VAL A 120 0.20 4.59 9.77
C VAL A 120 1.72 4.59 9.75
N LEU A 121 2.31 5.77 9.54
CA LEU A 121 3.72 5.94 9.23
C LEU A 121 4.47 6.58 10.39
N GLU A 122 5.38 5.80 10.99
CA GLU A 122 6.19 6.20 12.13
C GLU A 122 7.68 5.95 11.84
N GLY A 123 8.55 6.79 12.36
CA GLY A 123 10.00 6.64 12.29
C GLY A 123 10.51 6.47 10.85
N THR A 124 11.10 5.33 10.55
CA THR A 124 11.74 5.08 9.25
C THR A 124 10.76 4.59 8.18
N VAL A 125 10.74 5.27 7.02
CA VAL A 125 9.98 4.89 5.81
C VAL A 125 10.91 5.00 4.59
N MET A 126 11.54 3.90 4.18
CA MET A 126 12.58 3.92 3.15
C MET A 126 12.33 2.89 2.04
N GLY A 127 12.81 3.17 0.83
CA GLY A 127 12.81 2.24 -0.28
C GLY A 127 11.46 1.57 -0.49
N GLY A 128 11.39 0.25 -0.29
CA GLY A 128 10.14 -0.51 -0.36
C GLY A 128 9.04 0.01 0.58
N GLY A 129 9.39 0.48 1.79
CA GLY A 129 8.44 1.10 2.71
C GLY A 129 7.85 2.41 2.16
N PHE A 130 8.69 3.20 1.47
CA PHE A 130 8.22 4.39 0.75
C PHE A 130 7.23 3.99 -0.36
N GLY A 131 7.53 2.91 -1.10
CA GLY A 131 6.64 2.38 -2.12
C GLY A 131 5.27 1.97 -1.57
N LEU A 132 5.21 1.31 -0.41
CA LEU A 132 3.95 0.96 0.25
C LEU A 132 3.16 2.21 0.67
N ALA A 133 3.83 3.27 1.15
CA ALA A 133 3.17 4.54 1.44
C ALA A 133 2.57 5.18 0.18
N CYS A 134 3.24 5.05 -0.98
CA CYS A 134 2.74 5.58 -2.25
C CYS A 134 1.49 4.88 -2.77
N VAL A 135 1.33 3.57 -2.52
CA VAL A 135 0.19 2.79 -3.02
C VAL A 135 -1.02 2.77 -2.08
N SER A 136 -0.92 3.37 -0.90
CA SER A 136 -2.03 3.48 0.04
C SER A 136 -3.03 4.58 -0.35
N ASP A 137 -4.31 4.39 0.03
CA ASP A 137 -5.36 5.37 -0.22
C ASP A 137 -5.26 6.56 0.74
N VAL A 138 -4.97 6.29 2.01
CA VAL A 138 -4.75 7.31 3.04
C VAL A 138 -3.46 7.01 3.80
N SER A 139 -2.63 8.04 4.02
CA SER A 139 -1.40 7.95 4.78
C SER A 139 -1.42 8.96 5.92
N LEU A 140 -1.32 8.48 7.15
CA LEU A 140 -1.24 9.26 8.37
C LEU A 140 0.16 9.09 8.97
N ALA A 141 0.79 10.17 9.43
CA ALA A 141 2.17 10.11 9.89
C ALA A 141 2.39 10.83 11.23
N LEU A 142 3.38 10.38 11.99
CA LEU A 142 3.96 11.18 13.06
C LEU A 142 4.89 12.26 12.49
N ASP A 143 5.05 13.36 13.20
CA ASP A 143 5.98 14.45 12.85
C ASP A 143 7.46 14.02 12.89
N THR A 144 7.75 12.92 13.59
CA THR A 144 9.08 12.31 13.68
C THR A 144 9.41 11.36 12.52
N VAL A 145 8.47 11.14 11.58
CA VAL A 145 8.68 10.27 10.42
C VAL A 145 9.80 10.79 9.51
N ALA A 146 10.60 9.87 9.01
CA ALA A 146 11.67 10.17 8.07
C ALA A 146 11.58 9.27 6.83
N PHE A 147 11.33 9.89 5.68
CA PHE A 147 11.29 9.21 4.39
C PHE A 147 12.64 9.32 3.68
N ARG A 148 12.99 8.30 2.91
CA ARG A 148 14.17 8.31 2.04
C ARG A 148 14.06 7.32 0.89
N LEU A 149 14.62 7.71 -0.26
CA LEU A 149 14.91 6.83 -1.41
C LEU A 149 16.43 6.62 -1.51
N PRO A 150 16.99 5.64 -0.77
CA PRO A 150 18.44 5.49 -0.68
C PRO A 150 19.07 4.80 -1.90
N GLU A 151 18.27 4.24 -2.80
CA GLU A 151 18.68 3.30 -3.84
C GLU A 151 19.85 3.84 -4.68
N THR A 152 19.75 5.05 -5.20
CA THR A 152 20.79 5.63 -6.04
C THR A 152 22.09 5.91 -5.28
N SER A 153 22.00 6.21 -3.98
CA SER A 153 23.18 6.35 -3.12
C SER A 153 23.89 5.01 -2.84
N LEU A 154 23.20 3.89 -3.09
CA LEU A 154 23.75 2.54 -2.99
C LEU A 154 24.18 1.96 -4.36
N GLY A 155 24.09 2.75 -5.44
CA GLY A 155 24.37 2.28 -6.81
C GLY A 155 23.31 1.33 -7.38
N ILE A 156 22.10 1.34 -6.84
CA ILE A 156 20.95 0.59 -7.34
C ILE A 156 19.81 1.54 -7.70
N ILE A 157 18.68 1.02 -8.16
CA ILE A 157 17.56 1.82 -8.65
C ILE A 157 16.26 1.49 -7.90
N PRO A 158 15.33 2.46 -7.70
CA PRO A 158 14.02 2.24 -7.13
C PRO A 158 13.06 1.61 -8.18
N ALA A 159 13.44 0.46 -8.76
CA ALA A 159 12.84 -0.06 -9.98
C ALA A 159 11.31 -0.26 -9.86
N GLN A 160 10.87 -1.01 -8.84
CA GLN A 160 9.46 -1.41 -8.72
C GLN A 160 8.56 -0.30 -8.18
N ILE A 161 9.14 0.66 -7.46
CA ILE A 161 8.38 1.76 -6.87
C ILE A 161 8.32 3.00 -7.77
N ALA A 162 9.18 3.09 -8.78
CA ALA A 162 9.25 4.26 -9.67
C ALA A 162 7.90 4.69 -10.26
N PRO A 163 7.04 3.79 -10.79
CA PRO A 163 5.72 4.18 -11.28
C PRO A 163 4.83 4.80 -10.19
N PHE A 164 4.84 4.22 -8.99
CA PHE A 164 4.04 4.69 -7.86
C PHE A 164 4.56 6.00 -7.25
N LEU A 165 5.89 6.23 -7.32
CA LEU A 165 6.48 7.54 -6.97
C LEU A 165 5.98 8.64 -7.91
N VAL A 166 6.02 8.39 -9.22
CA VAL A 166 5.56 9.36 -10.23
C VAL A 166 4.07 9.65 -10.04
N GLU A 167 3.30 8.62 -9.76
CA GLU A 167 1.87 8.75 -9.54
C GLU A 167 1.53 9.56 -8.28
N ARG A 168 2.22 9.30 -7.17
CA ARG A 168 1.96 9.95 -5.89
C ARG A 168 2.49 11.38 -5.82
N LEU A 169 3.69 11.63 -6.37
CA LEU A 169 4.45 12.87 -6.19
C LEU A 169 4.49 13.74 -7.45
N GLY A 170 4.06 13.19 -8.59
CA GLY A 170 4.35 13.77 -9.89
C GLY A 170 5.81 13.55 -10.33
N TYR A 171 6.04 13.68 -11.63
CA TYR A 171 7.34 13.35 -12.24
C TYR A 171 8.52 14.16 -11.68
N ALA A 172 8.33 15.47 -11.46
CA ALA A 172 9.39 16.38 -11.03
C ALA A 172 9.95 15.99 -9.65
N GLU A 173 9.06 15.80 -8.66
CA GLU A 173 9.47 15.45 -7.30
C GLU A 173 9.94 14.00 -7.18
N ALA A 174 9.29 13.06 -7.84
CA ALA A 174 9.77 11.69 -7.91
C ALA A 174 11.21 11.63 -8.45
N LYS A 175 11.50 12.39 -9.53
CA LYS A 175 12.83 12.50 -10.11
C LYS A 175 13.81 13.15 -9.13
N ARG A 176 13.47 14.29 -8.54
CA ARG A 176 14.32 15.00 -7.57
C ARG A 176 14.73 14.07 -6.42
N LEU A 177 13.78 13.43 -5.78
CA LEU A 177 14.05 12.54 -4.65
C LEU A 177 14.88 11.33 -5.04
N SER A 178 14.59 10.71 -6.19
CA SER A 178 15.31 9.52 -6.65
C SER A 178 16.76 9.81 -7.03
N VAL A 179 17.04 10.93 -7.71
CA VAL A 179 18.42 11.23 -8.15
C VAL A 179 19.30 11.80 -7.05
N THR A 180 18.70 12.41 -6.01
CA THR A 180 19.46 12.99 -4.89
C THR A 180 19.60 12.03 -3.71
N GLY A 181 18.78 10.98 -3.62
CA GLY A 181 18.68 10.14 -2.44
C GLY A 181 18.29 10.92 -1.18
N ALA A 182 17.56 12.04 -1.36
CA ALA A 182 17.24 12.99 -0.31
C ALA A 182 16.37 12.38 0.79
N LYS A 183 16.52 12.94 1.99
CA LYS A 183 15.60 12.70 3.10
C LYS A 183 14.45 13.68 2.99
N VAL A 184 13.25 13.23 3.34
CA VAL A 184 12.02 14.03 3.42
C VAL A 184 11.48 13.89 4.84
N ASN A 185 11.29 15.00 5.52
CA ASN A 185 10.66 15.03 6.85
C ASN A 185 9.13 15.08 6.73
N ALA A 186 8.43 15.00 7.87
CA ALA A 186 6.97 14.99 7.91
C ALA A 186 6.32 16.22 7.27
N ALA A 187 6.85 17.42 7.53
CA ALA A 187 6.31 18.66 6.97
C ALA A 187 6.47 18.74 5.44
N GLU A 188 7.63 18.33 4.93
CA GLU A 188 7.87 18.23 3.49
C GLU A 188 6.97 17.14 2.86
N ALA A 189 6.82 15.97 3.51
CA ALA A 189 5.97 14.90 3.05
C ALA A 189 4.49 15.32 2.94
N LEU A 190 4.00 16.13 3.87
CA LEU A 190 2.67 16.74 3.81
C LEU A 190 2.54 17.70 2.64
N THR A 191 3.53 18.58 2.46
CA THR A 191 3.59 19.55 1.35
C THR A 191 3.59 18.84 -0.02
N LEU A 192 4.33 17.73 -0.13
CA LEU A 192 4.40 16.90 -1.33
C LEU A 192 3.18 15.99 -1.52
N ARG A 193 2.23 16.00 -0.60
CA ARG A 193 1.07 15.10 -0.59
C ARG A 193 1.45 13.60 -0.57
N LEU A 194 2.63 13.30 -0.07
CA LEU A 194 3.04 11.92 0.22
C LEU A 194 2.23 11.36 1.37
N VAL A 195 1.96 12.21 2.38
CA VAL A 195 1.03 11.92 3.48
C VAL A 195 -0.13 12.91 3.48
N HIS A 196 -1.27 12.52 4.07
CA HIS A 196 -2.47 13.33 4.13
C HIS A 196 -2.58 14.13 5.42
N GLU A 197 -2.06 13.58 6.53
CA GLU A 197 -2.04 14.23 7.83
C GLU A 197 -0.72 13.94 8.55
N VAL A 198 -0.29 14.88 9.39
CA VAL A 198 0.86 14.75 10.30
C VAL A 198 0.42 15.13 11.70
N HIS A 199 0.78 14.30 12.67
CA HIS A 199 0.40 14.43 14.07
C HIS A 199 1.62 14.49 14.98
N SER A 200 1.51 15.24 16.08
CA SER A 200 2.63 15.51 16.99
C SER A 200 2.94 14.38 17.97
N ASN A 201 1.98 13.46 18.15
CA ASN A 201 2.10 12.34 19.08
C ASN A 201 1.20 11.16 18.67
N THR A 202 1.43 10.02 19.30
CA THR A 202 0.73 8.77 18.99
C THR A 202 -0.77 8.85 19.29
N GLU A 203 -1.19 9.58 20.32
CA GLU A 203 -2.61 9.72 20.69
C GLU A 203 -3.38 10.46 19.59
N GLU A 204 -2.84 11.57 19.10
CA GLU A 204 -3.43 12.32 17.98
C GLU A 204 -3.47 11.48 16.70
N LEU A 205 -2.39 10.73 16.41
CA LEU A 205 -2.29 9.85 15.25
C LEU A 205 -3.34 8.73 15.32
N GLU A 206 -3.50 8.06 16.46
CA GLU A 206 -4.53 7.03 16.64
C GLU A 206 -5.94 7.65 16.57
N GLY A 207 -6.16 8.83 17.11
CA GLY A 207 -7.42 9.57 16.97
C GLY A 207 -7.76 9.89 15.51
N ALA A 208 -6.75 10.29 14.70
CA ALA A 208 -6.92 10.50 13.27
C ALA A 208 -7.22 9.20 12.52
N LEU A 209 -6.54 8.11 12.87
CA LEU A 209 -6.83 6.79 12.31
C LEU A 209 -8.30 6.38 12.56
N GLN A 210 -8.79 6.54 13.79
CA GLN A 210 -10.16 6.21 14.13
C GLN A 210 -11.18 7.06 13.36
N ARG A 211 -10.93 8.38 13.21
CA ARG A 211 -11.79 9.25 12.39
C ARG A 211 -11.79 8.83 10.92
N THR A 212 -10.62 8.51 10.36
CA THR A 212 -10.48 8.04 8.98
C THR A 212 -11.24 6.73 8.76
N LEU A 213 -11.06 5.77 9.65
CA LEU A 213 -11.76 4.49 9.58
C LEU A 213 -13.27 4.65 9.73
N ALA A 214 -13.74 5.49 10.66
CA ALA A 214 -15.16 5.79 10.81
C ALA A 214 -15.76 6.38 9.51
N SER A 215 -15.03 7.25 8.84
CA SER A 215 -15.44 7.84 7.55
C SER A 215 -15.51 6.79 6.44
N ILE A 216 -14.52 5.91 6.36
CA ILE A 216 -14.48 4.80 5.39
C ILE A 216 -15.64 3.83 5.65
N LEU A 217 -15.84 3.42 6.90
CA LEU A 217 -16.90 2.46 7.28
C LEU A 217 -18.31 3.05 7.14
N ALA A 218 -18.45 4.36 7.09
CA ALA A 218 -19.71 5.04 6.78
C ALA A 218 -20.09 4.98 5.28
N CYS A 219 -19.12 4.72 4.39
CA CYS A 219 -19.35 4.60 2.95
C CYS A 219 -19.75 3.17 2.56
N GLY A 220 -20.48 3.00 1.46
CA GLY A 220 -20.82 1.69 0.89
C GLY A 220 -19.59 0.94 0.37
N PRO A 221 -19.38 -0.33 0.74
CA PRO A 221 -18.17 -1.07 0.35
C PRO A 221 -18.05 -1.27 -1.15
N GLN A 222 -19.14 -1.58 -1.85
CA GLN A 222 -19.14 -1.78 -3.28
C GLN A 222 -18.94 -0.44 -4.03
N ALA A 223 -19.52 0.63 -3.51
CA ALA A 223 -19.31 1.98 -4.05
C ALA A 223 -17.84 2.40 -3.94
N ILE A 224 -17.18 2.13 -2.79
CA ILE A 224 -15.74 2.37 -2.62
C ILE A 224 -14.94 1.56 -3.65
N ALA A 225 -15.16 0.26 -3.73
CA ALA A 225 -14.42 -0.63 -4.61
C ALA A 225 -14.54 -0.20 -6.09
N THR A 226 -15.77 0.08 -6.54
CA THR A 226 -16.04 0.56 -7.90
C THR A 226 -15.39 1.92 -8.16
N THR A 227 -15.47 2.84 -7.20
CA THR A 227 -14.84 4.16 -7.30
C THR A 227 -13.33 4.06 -7.40
N LYS A 228 -12.67 3.24 -6.58
CA LYS A 228 -11.22 2.99 -6.67
C LYS A 228 -10.84 2.47 -8.06
N GLY A 229 -11.58 1.50 -8.58
CA GLY A 229 -11.36 0.94 -9.91
C GLY A 229 -11.52 1.98 -11.02
N LEU A 230 -12.53 2.83 -10.95
CA LEU A 230 -12.76 3.90 -11.93
C LEU A 230 -11.65 4.96 -11.87
N LEU A 231 -11.27 5.42 -10.67
CA LEU A 231 -10.17 6.38 -10.48
C LEU A 231 -8.84 5.83 -11.00
N ALA A 232 -8.56 4.53 -10.77
CA ALA A 232 -7.36 3.88 -11.28
C ALA A 232 -7.29 3.92 -12.81
N ARG A 233 -8.41 3.74 -13.51
CA ARG A 233 -8.48 3.86 -14.98
C ARG A 233 -8.41 5.30 -15.46
N ALA A 234 -9.06 6.22 -14.77
CA ALA A 234 -9.10 7.64 -15.13
C ALA A 234 -7.72 8.29 -15.20
N ARG A 235 -6.71 7.73 -14.52
CA ARG A 235 -5.31 8.20 -14.62
C ARG A 235 -4.69 8.00 -16.00
N LEU A 236 -5.12 6.99 -16.74
CA LEU A 236 -4.50 6.52 -17.99
C LEU A 236 -5.43 6.65 -19.19
N THR A 237 -6.70 7.02 -18.96
CA THR A 237 -7.72 7.05 -19.99
C THR A 237 -8.28 8.48 -20.11
N PRO A 238 -8.31 9.08 -21.30
CA PRO A 238 -8.94 10.37 -21.52
C PRO A 238 -10.41 10.36 -21.08
N PRO A 239 -10.91 11.46 -20.49
CA PRO A 239 -12.28 11.53 -19.97
C PRO A 239 -13.35 11.14 -20.98
N GLU A 240 -13.18 11.52 -22.25
CA GLU A 240 -14.12 11.24 -23.33
C GLU A 240 -14.31 9.73 -23.57
N GLN A 241 -13.31 8.92 -23.27
CA GLN A 241 -13.36 7.46 -23.42
C GLN A 241 -13.98 6.75 -22.20
N LEU A 242 -14.18 7.48 -21.09
CA LEU A 242 -14.75 6.94 -19.85
C LEU A 242 -16.22 7.24 -19.65
N VAL A 243 -16.82 8.16 -20.42
CA VAL A 243 -18.20 8.62 -20.22
C VAL A 243 -19.20 7.47 -20.17
N ASP A 244 -19.20 6.62 -21.19
CA ASP A 244 -20.17 5.54 -21.30
C ASP A 244 -19.94 4.46 -20.24
N GLU A 245 -18.68 4.10 -19.97
CA GLU A 245 -18.34 3.15 -18.93
C GLU A 245 -18.72 3.66 -17.54
N ALA A 246 -18.40 4.92 -17.23
CA ALA A 246 -18.77 5.56 -15.97
C ALA A 246 -20.29 5.62 -15.78
N ALA A 247 -21.03 5.91 -16.84
CA ALA A 247 -22.49 5.91 -16.81
C ALA A 247 -23.05 4.51 -16.51
N GLN A 248 -22.50 3.45 -17.10
CA GLN A 248 -22.90 2.07 -16.81
C GLN A 248 -22.57 1.66 -15.36
N LEU A 249 -21.38 1.98 -14.87
CA LEU A 249 -21.00 1.72 -13.47
C LEU A 249 -21.90 2.47 -12.49
N PHE A 250 -22.24 3.72 -12.77
CA PHE A 250 -23.18 4.50 -11.97
C PHE A 250 -24.57 3.87 -11.95
N ALA A 251 -25.10 3.46 -13.12
CA ALA A 251 -26.40 2.80 -13.21
C ALA A 251 -26.43 1.49 -12.40
N GLN A 252 -25.38 0.66 -12.53
CA GLN A 252 -25.25 -0.56 -11.75
C GLN A 252 -25.23 -0.27 -10.24
N ALA A 253 -24.47 0.73 -9.80
CA ALA A 253 -24.40 1.13 -8.39
C ALA A 253 -25.75 1.60 -7.86
N VAL A 254 -26.45 2.46 -8.58
CA VAL A 254 -27.79 2.95 -8.16
C VAL A 254 -28.83 1.85 -8.07
N LEU A 255 -28.78 0.88 -8.98
CA LEU A 255 -29.75 -0.24 -9.02
C LEU A 255 -29.38 -1.39 -8.08
N SER A 256 -28.17 -1.39 -7.49
CA SER A 256 -27.75 -2.40 -6.53
C SER A 256 -28.52 -2.30 -5.21
N GLU A 257 -28.50 -3.37 -4.42
CA GLU A 257 -29.05 -3.36 -3.05
C GLU A 257 -28.38 -2.30 -2.17
N GLU A 258 -27.05 -2.13 -2.32
CA GLU A 258 -26.30 -1.10 -1.59
C GLU A 258 -26.73 0.32 -2.00
N GLY A 259 -26.90 0.58 -3.29
CA GLY A 259 -27.34 1.88 -3.79
C GLY A 259 -28.76 2.23 -3.36
N GLN A 260 -29.67 1.25 -3.38
CA GLN A 260 -31.04 1.41 -2.92
C GLN A 260 -31.10 1.64 -1.39
N GLU A 261 -30.34 0.87 -0.62
CA GLU A 261 -30.24 1.06 0.84
C GLU A 261 -29.66 2.45 1.17
N GLY A 262 -28.56 2.85 0.53
CA GLY A 262 -27.88 4.11 0.81
C GLY A 262 -28.76 5.33 0.50
N THR A 263 -29.38 5.35 -0.68
CA THR A 263 -30.30 6.41 -1.07
C THR A 263 -31.57 6.44 -0.25
N GLY A 264 -32.13 5.26 0.09
CA GLY A 264 -33.29 5.12 0.97
C GLY A 264 -33.00 5.58 2.40
N ALA A 265 -31.84 5.21 2.95
CA ALA A 265 -31.41 5.64 4.27
C ALA A 265 -31.21 7.17 4.34
N PHE A 266 -30.63 7.77 3.30
CA PHE A 266 -30.47 9.22 3.20
C PHE A 266 -31.82 9.95 3.20
N MET A 267 -32.79 9.49 2.37
CA MET A 267 -34.14 10.07 2.34
C MET A 267 -34.87 9.95 3.68
N GLN A 268 -34.64 8.82 4.38
CA GLN A 268 -35.22 8.55 5.68
C GLN A 268 -34.48 9.17 6.87
N LYS A 269 -33.38 9.89 6.61
CA LYS A 269 -32.50 10.50 7.63
C LYS A 269 -31.99 9.50 8.68
N ARG A 270 -31.69 8.28 8.27
CA ARG A 270 -31.10 7.22 9.10
C ARG A 270 -29.73 6.79 8.57
N LYS A 271 -28.95 6.08 9.40
CA LYS A 271 -27.72 5.45 8.92
C LYS A 271 -28.05 4.24 8.03
N PRO A 272 -27.27 4.02 6.94
CA PRO A 272 -27.34 2.78 6.18
C PRO A 272 -26.95 1.56 7.01
N LYS A 273 -27.43 0.38 6.62
CA LYS A 273 -27.23 -0.88 7.35
C LYS A 273 -25.77 -1.30 7.49
N TRP A 274 -24.91 -0.91 6.56
CA TRP A 274 -23.49 -1.24 6.61
C TRP A 274 -22.67 -0.40 7.59
N VAL A 275 -23.23 0.68 8.12
CA VAL A 275 -22.55 1.51 9.12
C VAL A 275 -22.54 0.77 10.45
N PRO A 276 -21.36 0.53 11.07
CA PRO A 276 -21.30 -0.11 12.36
C PRO A 276 -22.16 0.62 13.39
N GLN A 277 -22.98 -0.14 14.11
CA GLN A 277 -23.71 0.42 15.26
C GLN A 277 -22.70 0.67 16.37
N GLN A 278 -22.65 1.91 16.84
CA GLN A 278 -21.89 2.23 18.04
C GLN A 278 -22.55 1.50 19.21
N GLY A 279 -21.87 0.48 19.75
CA GLY A 279 -22.28 -0.19 20.99
C GLY A 279 -22.04 0.71 22.19
#